data_d27198939cc6ef2d72e7298d0bdc5f1d
#
_entry.id   d27198939cc6ef2d72e7298d0bdc5f1d
#
_cell.length_a   1.000
_cell.length_b   1.000
_cell.length_c   1.000
_cell.angle_alpha   90.00
_cell.angle_beta   90.00
_cell.angle_gamma   90.00
#
_symmetry.space_group_name_H-M   'P 1'
#
loop_
_entity.id
_entity.type
_entity.pdbx_description
1 polymer ?
#
loop_
_entity_poly.entity_id
_entity_poly.type
_entity_poly.pdbx_seq_one_letter_code
_entity_poly.pdbx_strand_id
1 'polypeptide(L)'
;NFDSVSLRERNISDEIYGMTSKRLPVTLDPTLCVDANTWDKIINRAWEKRRYIVLYHVMLRFSPIVHSILLNKVNQIAKFHGWDVVDLSIGNYSVNDFVSIIKYAQCVVTTSFHATVFSIIFSRPLFPVRLHDGNDARYVDLLNALNIGGVLKDLDFDDKVPPKIDYKCVHDALTKLREPSLDYLTSCLRPC
;
A
#
# COMPACT_ATOMS: atom_id res chain seq x y z
N ASN A 1 -29.09 3.21 10.90
CA ASN A 1 -28.28 3.52 12.09
C ASN A 1 -27.15 2.50 12.18
N PHE A 2 -25.95 2.97 12.51
CA PHE A 2 -24.81 2.14 12.83
C PHE A 2 -24.53 2.25 14.32
N ASP A 3 -24.21 1.15 15.00
CA ASP A 3 -23.91 1.16 16.44
C ASP A 3 -22.51 1.73 16.70
N SER A 4 -21.58 1.54 15.74
CA SER A 4 -20.21 2.04 15.80
C SER A 4 -19.71 2.46 14.42
N VAL A 5 -18.94 3.54 14.37
CA VAL A 5 -18.34 4.07 13.13
C VAL A 5 -16.93 4.56 13.43
N SER A 6 -15.97 4.19 12.58
CA SER A 6 -14.63 4.77 12.56
C SER A 6 -14.28 5.28 11.16
N LEU A 7 -13.31 6.18 11.08
CA LEU A 7 -12.77 6.69 9.85
C LEU A 7 -11.44 5.98 9.56
N ARG A 8 -11.16 5.72 8.29
CA ARG A 8 -9.87 5.18 7.87
C ARG A 8 -8.84 6.29 7.60
N GLU A 9 -9.30 7.51 7.38
CA GLU A 9 -8.49 8.65 6.95
C GLU A 9 -8.72 9.84 7.87
N ARG A 10 -7.64 10.55 8.23
CA ARG A 10 -7.71 11.73 9.11
C ARG A 10 -8.22 12.97 8.38
N ASN A 11 -7.88 13.10 7.09
CA ASN A 11 -8.18 14.28 6.28
C ASN A 11 -9.67 14.61 6.18
N ILE A 12 -10.57 13.61 6.31
CA ILE A 12 -12.03 13.81 6.28
C ILE A 12 -12.64 14.00 7.67
N SER A 13 -11.84 13.94 8.75
CA SER A 13 -12.37 13.96 10.13
C SER A 13 -13.10 15.27 10.48
N ASP A 14 -12.56 16.40 10.02
CA ASP A 14 -13.17 17.70 10.31
C ASP A 14 -14.43 17.95 9.47
N GLU A 15 -14.47 17.46 8.22
CA GLU A 15 -15.66 17.49 7.38
C GLU A 15 -16.81 16.68 8.02
N ILE A 16 -16.51 15.45 8.44
CA ILE A 16 -17.50 14.59 9.11
C ILE A 16 -17.95 15.21 10.43
N TYR A 17 -17.04 15.83 11.19
CA TYR A 17 -17.43 16.57 12.41
C TYR A 17 -18.38 17.72 12.10
N GLY A 18 -18.12 18.50 11.05
CA GLY A 18 -19.01 19.59 10.61
C GLY A 18 -20.41 19.10 10.24
N MET A 19 -20.53 17.91 9.65
CA MET A 19 -21.81 17.32 9.24
C MET A 19 -22.57 16.65 10.40
N THR A 20 -21.87 16.05 11.37
CA THR A 20 -22.48 15.17 12.38
C THR A 20 -22.36 15.68 13.81
N SER A 21 -21.53 16.70 14.05
CA SER A 21 -21.10 17.18 15.38
C SER A 21 -20.48 16.08 16.26
N LYS A 22 -20.00 14.98 15.64
CA LYS A 22 -19.38 13.85 16.35
C LYS A 22 -17.94 13.67 15.92
N ARG A 23 -17.02 13.59 16.88
CA ARG A 23 -15.63 13.17 16.62
C ARG A 23 -15.59 11.66 16.55
N LEU A 24 -15.31 11.13 15.35
CA LEU A 24 -15.17 9.71 15.14
C LEU A 24 -13.70 9.27 15.29
N PRO A 25 -13.43 8.09 15.84
CA PRO A 25 -12.08 7.56 15.91
C PRO A 25 -11.55 7.28 14.51
N VAL A 26 -10.23 7.42 14.35
CA VAL A 26 -9.53 7.04 13.12
C VAL A 26 -8.82 5.73 13.39
N THR A 27 -9.13 4.71 12.60
CA THR A 27 -8.53 3.37 12.67
C THR A 27 -7.73 3.08 11.41
N LEU A 28 -6.79 2.14 11.49
CA LEU A 28 -6.07 1.66 10.32
C LEU A 28 -7.02 1.01 9.31
N ASP A 29 -6.59 1.00 8.04
CA ASP A 29 -7.22 0.15 7.04
C ASP A 29 -7.20 -1.32 7.52
N PRO A 30 -8.30 -2.07 7.39
CA PRO A 30 -8.37 -3.46 7.85
C PRO A 30 -7.24 -4.37 7.34
N THR A 31 -6.71 -4.10 6.15
CA THR A 31 -5.57 -4.86 5.60
C THR A 31 -4.31 -4.72 6.44
N LEU A 32 -4.11 -3.58 7.10
CA LEU A 32 -2.98 -3.33 8.00
C LEU A 32 -3.20 -3.94 9.40
N CYS A 33 -4.43 -4.24 9.80
CA CYS A 33 -4.74 -4.88 11.08
C CYS A 33 -4.36 -6.38 11.09
N VAL A 34 -4.12 -6.96 9.91
CA VAL A 34 -3.75 -8.37 9.71
C VAL A 34 -2.23 -8.49 9.51
N ASP A 35 -1.59 -9.45 10.15
CA ASP A 35 -0.16 -9.69 10.03
C ASP A 35 0.23 -10.49 8.76
N ALA A 36 1.54 -10.51 8.45
CA ALA A 36 2.07 -11.22 7.30
C ALA A 36 1.79 -12.73 7.35
N ASN A 37 1.84 -13.36 8.54
CA ASN A 37 1.62 -14.80 8.70
C ASN A 37 0.17 -15.19 8.37
N THR A 38 -0.78 -14.33 8.70
CA THR A 38 -2.18 -14.53 8.35
C THR A 38 -2.41 -14.39 6.86
N TRP A 39 -1.78 -13.39 6.22
CA TRP A 39 -1.82 -13.24 4.76
C TRP A 39 -1.16 -14.42 4.03
N ASP A 40 -0.16 -15.08 4.64
CA ASP A 40 0.53 -16.24 4.06
C ASP A 40 -0.40 -17.43 3.79
N LYS A 41 -1.55 -17.51 4.45
CA LYS A 41 -2.54 -18.59 4.25
C LYS A 41 -3.18 -18.57 2.86
N ILE A 42 -3.15 -17.43 2.16
CA ILE A 42 -3.74 -17.27 0.82
C ILE A 42 -2.70 -17.14 -0.28
N ILE A 43 -1.41 -17.30 0.02
CA ILE A 43 -0.31 -17.09 -0.92
C ILE A 43 -0.20 -18.23 -1.93
N ASN A 44 -0.15 -17.86 -3.20
CA ASN A 44 0.20 -18.76 -4.31
C ASN A 44 1.71 -18.76 -4.52
N ARG A 45 2.37 -19.87 -4.20
CA ARG A 45 3.84 -20.00 -4.29
C ARG A 45 4.40 -20.11 -5.70
N ALA A 46 3.57 -20.15 -6.74
CA ALA A 46 4.04 -20.17 -8.14
C ALA A 46 4.92 -18.96 -8.50
N TRP A 47 4.82 -17.88 -7.75
CA TRP A 47 5.58 -16.63 -7.94
C TRP A 47 6.94 -16.62 -7.23
N GLU A 48 7.18 -17.50 -6.26
CA GLU A 48 8.32 -17.47 -5.33
C GLU A 48 9.69 -17.53 -6.00
N LYS A 49 9.81 -18.32 -7.09
CA LYS A 49 11.09 -18.54 -7.78
C LYS A 49 11.37 -17.55 -8.91
N ARG A 50 10.45 -16.64 -9.19
CA ARG A 50 10.59 -15.66 -10.28
C ARG A 50 11.28 -14.40 -9.77
N ARG A 51 12.02 -13.73 -10.67
CA ARG A 51 12.69 -12.46 -10.37
C ARG A 51 12.04 -11.38 -11.21
N TYR A 52 11.22 -10.54 -10.60
CA TYR A 52 10.44 -9.54 -11.30
C TYR A 52 10.22 -8.27 -10.46
N ILE A 53 9.97 -7.17 -11.18
CA ILE A 53 9.46 -5.92 -10.64
C ILE A 53 7.97 -5.81 -10.96
N VAL A 54 7.21 -5.30 -10.02
CA VAL A 54 5.77 -5.08 -10.18
C VAL A 54 5.51 -3.63 -10.54
N LEU A 55 4.64 -3.41 -11.53
CA LEU A 55 3.93 -2.14 -11.75
C LEU A 55 2.47 -2.31 -11.34
N TYR A 56 1.93 -1.37 -10.55
CA TYR A 56 0.50 -1.27 -10.32
C TYR A 56 0.03 0.18 -10.28
N HIS A 57 -0.60 0.61 -11.38
CA HIS A 57 -1.25 1.90 -11.53
C HIS A 57 -2.78 1.74 -11.52
N VAL A 58 -3.43 2.16 -10.43
CA VAL A 58 -4.87 1.93 -10.18
C VAL A 58 -5.74 2.65 -11.21
N MET A 59 -5.32 3.84 -11.65
CA MET A 59 -6.13 4.73 -12.50
C MET A 59 -5.84 4.57 -13.99
N LEU A 60 -5.39 3.39 -14.45
CA LEU A 60 -5.01 3.13 -15.84
C LEU A 60 -6.08 3.60 -16.84
N ARG A 61 -7.36 3.34 -16.57
CA ARG A 61 -8.48 3.73 -17.48
C ARG A 61 -8.62 5.24 -17.64
N PHE A 62 -8.22 6.03 -16.64
CA PHE A 62 -8.34 7.49 -16.63
C PHE A 62 -7.03 8.20 -16.95
N SER A 63 -5.90 7.52 -16.81
CA SER A 63 -4.56 8.08 -17.02
C SER A 63 -3.63 7.13 -17.78
N PRO A 64 -3.93 6.75 -19.02
CA PRO A 64 -3.09 5.83 -19.80
C PRO A 64 -1.69 6.40 -20.09
N ILE A 65 -1.56 7.72 -20.18
CA ILE A 65 -0.26 8.41 -20.37
C ILE A 65 0.63 8.19 -19.14
N VAL A 66 0.09 8.38 -17.92
CA VAL A 66 0.81 8.14 -16.67
C VAL A 66 1.27 6.68 -16.58
N HIS A 67 0.39 5.75 -16.96
CA HIS A 67 0.75 4.33 -17.01
C HIS A 67 1.92 4.06 -17.96
N SER A 68 1.90 4.65 -19.16
CA SER A 68 3.01 4.50 -20.14
C SER A 68 4.33 5.06 -19.61
N ILE A 69 4.29 6.21 -18.91
CA ILE A 69 5.48 6.78 -18.26
C ILE A 69 6.01 5.82 -17.19
N LEU A 70 5.16 5.33 -16.30
CA LEU A 70 5.54 4.39 -15.25
C LEU A 70 6.06 3.08 -15.82
N LEU A 71 5.43 2.54 -16.85
CA LEU A 71 5.87 1.31 -17.52
C LEU A 71 7.26 1.48 -18.14
N ASN A 72 7.56 2.62 -18.76
CA ASN A 72 8.89 2.91 -19.28
C ASN A 72 9.95 2.94 -18.16
N LYS A 73 9.65 3.57 -17.01
CA LYS A 73 10.55 3.59 -15.84
C LYS A 73 10.77 2.17 -15.29
N VAL A 74 9.71 1.41 -15.11
CA VAL A 74 9.77 0.02 -14.64
C VAL A 74 10.61 -0.85 -15.58
N ASN A 75 10.46 -0.71 -16.91
CA ASN A 75 11.29 -1.41 -17.89
C ASN A 75 12.77 -1.04 -17.78
N GLN A 76 13.11 0.22 -17.50
CA GLN A 76 14.49 0.64 -17.29
C GLN A 76 15.09 0.02 -16.02
N ILE A 77 14.33 -0.01 -14.91
CA ILE A 77 14.74 -0.65 -13.66
C ILE A 77 14.90 -2.17 -13.88
N ALA A 78 13.93 -2.80 -14.51
CA ALA A 78 13.96 -4.24 -14.83
C ALA A 78 15.20 -4.61 -15.67
N LYS A 79 15.48 -3.84 -16.72
CA LYS A 79 16.68 -4.02 -17.55
C LYS A 79 17.98 -3.86 -16.77
N PHE A 80 18.05 -2.86 -15.87
CA PHE A 80 19.23 -2.61 -15.04
C PHE A 80 19.55 -3.79 -14.11
N HIS A 81 18.51 -4.46 -13.56
CA HIS A 81 18.65 -5.55 -12.61
C HIS A 81 18.54 -6.96 -13.23
N GLY A 82 18.17 -7.08 -14.52
CA GLY A 82 17.89 -8.36 -15.15
C GLY A 82 16.61 -9.04 -14.61
N TRP A 83 15.57 -8.26 -14.36
CA TRP A 83 14.28 -8.74 -13.86
C TRP A 83 13.21 -8.72 -14.96
N ASP A 84 12.19 -9.60 -14.80
CA ASP A 84 10.97 -9.51 -15.58
C ASP A 84 10.09 -8.36 -15.11
N VAL A 85 9.12 -7.94 -15.92
CA VAL A 85 8.08 -6.98 -15.52
C VAL A 85 6.75 -7.71 -15.37
N VAL A 86 6.06 -7.49 -14.26
CA VAL A 86 4.69 -7.93 -14.02
C VAL A 86 3.83 -6.69 -13.81
N ASP A 87 2.93 -6.43 -14.75
CA ASP A 87 2.01 -5.31 -14.69
C ASP A 87 0.65 -5.76 -14.15
N LEU A 88 0.38 -5.41 -12.90
CA LEU A 88 -0.90 -5.66 -12.24
C LEU A 88 -2.01 -4.71 -12.66
N SER A 89 -1.70 -3.64 -13.40
CA SER A 89 -2.69 -2.68 -13.90
C SER A 89 -3.48 -3.24 -15.08
N ILE A 90 -2.89 -4.21 -15.77
CA ILE A 90 -3.49 -4.92 -16.89
C ILE A 90 -3.62 -6.40 -16.52
N GLY A 91 -4.71 -7.03 -16.94
CA GLY A 91 -4.95 -8.43 -16.63
C GLY A 91 -6.01 -8.64 -15.55
N ASN A 92 -6.36 -9.88 -15.36
CA ASN A 92 -7.41 -10.30 -14.42
C ASN A 92 -6.79 -11.21 -13.35
N TYR A 93 -6.24 -10.59 -12.31
CA TYR A 93 -5.61 -11.30 -11.21
C TYR A 93 -6.63 -11.51 -10.06
N SER A 94 -6.63 -12.69 -9.47
CA SER A 94 -7.35 -12.95 -8.23
C SER A 94 -6.72 -12.16 -7.06
N VAL A 95 -7.45 -12.02 -5.95
CA VAL A 95 -6.90 -11.42 -4.73
C VAL A 95 -5.66 -12.19 -4.25
N ASN A 96 -5.70 -13.52 -4.32
CA ASN A 96 -4.58 -14.37 -3.93
C ASN A 96 -3.35 -14.13 -4.82
N ASP A 97 -3.56 -13.99 -6.14
CA ASP A 97 -2.45 -13.68 -7.06
C ASP A 97 -1.90 -12.28 -6.81
N PHE A 98 -2.78 -11.27 -6.63
CA PHE A 98 -2.34 -9.90 -6.34
C PHE A 98 -1.43 -9.84 -5.10
N VAL A 99 -1.86 -10.44 -4.00
CA VAL A 99 -1.08 -10.48 -2.75
C VAL A 99 0.22 -11.26 -2.93
N SER A 100 0.16 -12.41 -3.63
CA SER A 100 1.32 -13.27 -3.89
C SER A 100 2.36 -12.61 -4.77
N ILE A 101 1.92 -11.94 -5.84
CA ILE A 101 2.80 -11.22 -6.77
C ILE A 101 3.53 -10.10 -6.03
N ILE A 102 2.86 -9.35 -5.16
CA ILE A 102 3.53 -8.32 -4.37
C ILE A 102 4.51 -8.95 -3.37
N LYS A 103 4.11 -10.02 -2.67
CA LYS A 103 4.96 -10.70 -1.68
C LYS A 103 6.30 -11.16 -2.25
N TYR A 104 6.33 -11.70 -3.45
CA TYR A 104 7.54 -12.25 -4.06
C TYR A 104 8.27 -11.28 -5.00
N ALA A 105 7.76 -10.07 -5.20
CA ALA A 105 8.40 -9.06 -6.02
C ALA A 105 9.79 -8.67 -5.50
N GLN A 106 10.72 -8.40 -6.41
CA GLN A 106 12.01 -7.80 -6.08
C GLN A 106 11.87 -6.30 -5.77
N CYS A 107 10.90 -5.65 -6.40
CA CYS A 107 10.53 -4.26 -6.17
C CYS A 107 9.10 -4.04 -6.65
N VAL A 108 8.42 -3.07 -6.05
CA VAL A 108 7.06 -2.64 -6.42
C VAL A 108 7.08 -1.16 -6.75
N VAL A 109 6.60 -0.80 -7.95
CA VAL A 109 6.35 0.59 -8.37
C VAL A 109 4.83 0.78 -8.42
N THR A 110 4.29 1.73 -7.67
CA THR A 110 2.84 1.82 -7.56
C THR A 110 2.33 3.21 -7.22
N THR A 111 1.10 3.49 -7.68
CA THR A 111 0.25 4.62 -7.26
C THR A 111 -0.92 4.15 -6.38
N SER A 112 -0.86 2.90 -5.90
CA SER A 112 -1.94 2.27 -5.14
C SER A 112 -1.66 2.25 -3.64
N PHE A 113 -2.67 2.63 -2.85
CA PHE A 113 -2.64 2.45 -1.40
C PHE A 113 -2.42 0.97 -1.02
N HIS A 114 -3.22 0.04 -1.55
CA HIS A 114 -3.12 -1.37 -1.16
C HIS A 114 -1.82 -2.04 -1.62
N ALA A 115 -1.29 -1.70 -2.80
CA ALA A 115 0.01 -2.23 -3.18
C ALA A 115 1.14 -1.69 -2.30
N THR A 116 1.06 -0.42 -1.86
CA THR A 116 1.96 0.15 -0.85
C THR A 116 1.84 -0.61 0.48
N VAL A 117 0.61 -0.84 0.96
CA VAL A 117 0.33 -1.60 2.20
C VAL A 117 0.94 -3.01 2.16
N PHE A 118 0.67 -3.79 1.11
CA PHE A 118 1.22 -5.15 1.00
C PHE A 118 2.73 -5.16 0.83
N SER A 119 3.31 -4.17 0.15
CA SER A 119 4.78 -4.02 0.09
C SER A 119 5.38 -3.81 1.48
N ILE A 120 4.74 -3.01 2.33
CA ILE A 120 5.14 -2.79 3.72
C ILE A 120 4.98 -4.09 4.54
N ILE A 121 3.82 -4.75 4.47
CA ILE A 121 3.54 -5.99 5.22
C ILE A 121 4.59 -7.07 4.90
N PHE A 122 4.98 -7.21 3.63
CA PHE A 122 5.92 -8.24 3.19
C PHE A 122 7.37 -7.74 3.06
N SER A 123 7.66 -6.54 3.54
CA SER A 123 9.02 -5.96 3.52
C SER A 123 9.62 -5.91 2.10
N ARG A 124 8.83 -5.50 1.11
CA ARG A 124 9.29 -5.41 -0.28
C ARG A 124 9.85 -4.03 -0.60
N PRO A 125 10.98 -3.96 -1.32
CA PRO A 125 11.48 -2.71 -1.87
C PRO A 125 10.38 -2.00 -2.67
N LEU A 126 10.24 -0.67 -2.50
CA LEU A 126 9.04 0.05 -2.92
C LEU A 126 9.39 1.43 -3.47
N PHE A 127 8.78 1.77 -4.62
CA PHE A 127 8.66 3.11 -5.16
C PHE A 127 7.18 3.52 -5.17
N PRO A 128 6.66 4.13 -4.11
CA PRO A 128 5.33 4.73 -4.13
C PRO A 128 5.39 6.04 -4.90
N VAL A 129 4.56 6.20 -5.93
CA VAL A 129 4.61 7.36 -6.83
C VAL A 129 3.42 8.27 -6.61
N ARG A 130 3.66 9.55 -6.33
CA ARG A 130 2.64 10.59 -6.20
C ARG A 130 2.20 11.09 -7.56
N LEU A 131 0.90 11.32 -7.70
CA LEU A 131 0.30 11.94 -8.87
C LEU A 131 -0.25 13.34 -8.57
N HIS A 132 -0.28 13.76 -7.31
CA HIS A 132 -0.84 15.03 -6.84
C HIS A 132 -2.33 15.21 -7.23
N ASP A 133 -3.07 14.10 -7.36
CA ASP A 133 -4.49 14.06 -7.74
C ASP A 133 -5.45 13.89 -6.55
N GLY A 134 -4.91 13.94 -5.32
CA GLY A 134 -5.66 13.76 -4.07
C GLY A 134 -5.87 12.29 -3.66
N ASN A 135 -5.72 11.33 -4.57
CA ASN A 135 -5.84 9.90 -4.24
C ASN A 135 -4.61 9.37 -3.50
N ASP A 136 -3.50 10.09 -3.58
CA ASP A 136 -2.23 9.74 -2.96
C ASP A 136 -2.16 10.05 -1.47
N ALA A 137 -3.06 10.89 -0.93
CA ALA A 137 -3.06 11.31 0.47
C ALA A 137 -2.97 10.13 1.45
N ARG A 138 -3.69 9.04 1.19
CA ARG A 138 -3.75 7.86 2.07
C ARG A 138 -2.40 7.18 2.27
N TYR A 139 -1.68 6.89 1.19
CA TYR A 139 -0.37 6.24 1.34
C TYR A 139 0.71 7.24 1.74
N VAL A 140 0.57 8.51 1.41
CA VAL A 140 1.45 9.57 1.93
C VAL A 140 1.35 9.65 3.45
N ASP A 141 0.13 9.71 4.00
CA ASP A 141 -0.10 9.74 5.44
C ASP A 141 0.43 8.48 6.13
N LEU A 142 0.20 7.31 5.53
CA LEU A 142 0.74 6.04 6.05
C LEU A 142 2.27 6.03 6.08
N LEU A 143 2.93 6.42 4.98
CA LEU A 143 4.40 6.44 4.89
C LEU A 143 5.01 7.42 5.90
N ASN A 144 4.36 8.58 6.11
CA ASN A 144 4.78 9.54 7.12
C ASN A 144 4.58 8.99 8.54
N ALA A 145 3.44 8.35 8.83
CA ALA A 145 3.18 7.72 10.12
C ALA A 145 4.17 6.59 10.45
N LEU A 146 4.71 5.93 9.42
CA LEU A 146 5.74 4.89 9.55
C LEU A 146 7.17 5.44 9.49
N ASN A 147 7.36 6.78 9.42
CA ASN A 147 8.64 7.47 9.30
C ASN A 147 9.46 7.08 8.06
N ILE A 148 8.79 6.70 6.98
CA ILE A 148 9.40 6.39 5.67
C ILE A 148 8.89 7.25 4.54
N GLY A 149 8.36 8.44 4.82
CA GLY A 149 7.88 9.39 3.80
C GLY A 149 8.93 9.73 2.72
N GLY A 150 10.22 9.64 3.06
CA GLY A 150 11.33 9.89 2.12
C GLY A 150 11.45 8.89 0.97
N VAL A 151 10.72 7.76 0.97
CA VAL A 151 10.69 6.81 -0.15
C VAL A 151 9.76 7.26 -1.27
N LEU A 152 8.89 8.22 -0.99
CA LEU A 152 7.90 8.73 -1.93
C LEU A 152 8.58 9.37 -3.13
N LYS A 153 8.06 9.10 -4.32
CA LYS A 153 8.58 9.62 -5.59
C LYS A 153 7.53 10.43 -6.33
N ASP A 154 7.96 11.42 -7.05
CA ASP A 154 7.16 12.08 -8.08
C ASP A 154 7.28 11.32 -9.41
N LEU A 155 6.39 11.62 -10.36
CA LEU A 155 6.32 10.86 -11.62
C LEU A 155 7.60 10.95 -12.47
N ASP A 156 8.42 11.96 -12.26
CA ASP A 156 9.67 12.22 -13.01
C ASP A 156 10.89 11.51 -12.42
N PHE A 157 10.77 10.73 -11.31
CA PHE A 157 11.90 10.03 -10.68
C PHE A 157 12.73 9.23 -11.70
N ASP A 158 14.06 9.16 -11.49
CA ASP A 158 14.99 8.40 -12.35
C ASP A 158 15.84 7.39 -11.56
N ASP A 159 15.44 7.06 -10.36
CA ASP A 159 16.11 6.08 -9.52
C ASP A 159 15.98 4.68 -10.12
N LYS A 160 17.09 3.96 -10.22
CA LYS A 160 17.11 2.55 -10.67
C LYS A 160 17.29 1.57 -9.51
N VAL A 161 17.69 2.06 -8.35
CA VAL A 161 17.87 1.27 -7.14
C VAL A 161 16.83 1.71 -6.12
N PRO A 162 16.01 0.77 -5.60
CA PRO A 162 15.01 1.11 -4.61
C PRO A 162 15.64 1.70 -3.34
N PRO A 163 14.97 2.64 -2.67
CA PRO A 163 15.44 3.18 -1.40
C PRO A 163 15.57 2.07 -0.36
N LYS A 164 16.59 2.16 0.48
CA LYS A 164 16.74 1.25 1.62
C LYS A 164 15.71 1.62 2.69
N ILE A 165 14.92 0.65 3.11
CA ILE A 165 13.92 0.78 4.17
C ILE A 165 14.33 -0.12 5.33
N ASP A 166 14.40 0.45 6.53
CA ASP A 166 14.55 -0.35 7.76
C ASP A 166 13.19 -0.92 8.16
N TYR A 167 12.87 -2.08 7.62
CA TYR A 167 11.58 -2.74 7.86
C TYR A 167 11.39 -3.18 9.32
N LYS A 168 12.44 -3.33 10.11
CA LYS A 168 12.30 -3.58 11.53
C LYS A 168 11.65 -2.38 12.22
N CYS A 169 12.20 -1.18 12.02
CA CYS A 169 11.61 0.05 12.56
C CYS A 169 10.20 0.30 12.03
N VAL A 170 9.94 -0.01 10.75
CA VAL A 170 8.61 0.13 10.13
C VAL A 170 7.59 -0.81 10.79
N HIS A 171 7.93 -2.07 11.02
CA HIS A 171 7.02 -3.03 11.66
C HIS A 171 6.78 -2.71 13.14
N ASP A 172 7.80 -2.19 13.85
CA ASP A 172 7.64 -1.71 15.22
C ASP A 172 6.68 -0.52 15.28
N ALA A 173 6.80 0.43 14.35
CA ALA A 173 5.87 1.56 14.23
C ALA A 173 4.46 1.10 13.85
N LEU A 174 4.33 0.18 12.89
CA LEU A 174 3.05 -0.37 12.46
C LEU A 174 2.33 -1.10 13.60
N THR A 175 3.06 -1.84 14.44
CA THR A 175 2.49 -2.51 15.61
C THR A 175 1.84 -1.51 16.56
N LYS A 176 2.50 -0.40 16.86
CA LYS A 176 1.95 0.68 17.70
C LYS A 176 0.69 1.33 17.10
N LEU A 177 0.61 1.41 15.76
CA LEU A 177 -0.57 1.94 15.07
C LEU A 177 -1.74 0.94 15.04
N ARG A 178 -1.45 -0.39 15.09
CA ARG A 178 -2.46 -1.46 15.13
C ARG A 178 -3.21 -1.52 16.44
N GLU A 179 -2.51 -1.37 17.56
CA GLU A 179 -3.08 -1.54 18.90
C GLU A 179 -4.37 -0.73 19.10
N PRO A 180 -4.42 0.61 18.91
CA PRO A 180 -5.65 1.38 19.09
C PRO A 180 -6.78 0.95 18.15
N SER A 181 -6.43 0.51 16.92
CA SER A 181 -7.42 0.07 15.93
C SER A 181 -8.06 -1.25 16.31
N LEU A 182 -7.28 -2.21 16.82
CA LEU A 182 -7.74 -3.50 17.31
C LEU A 182 -8.56 -3.35 18.59
N ASP A 183 -8.15 -2.48 19.50
CA ASP A 183 -8.89 -2.17 20.73
C ASP A 183 -10.27 -1.60 20.40
N TYR A 184 -10.33 -0.65 19.46
CA TYR A 184 -11.60 -0.10 18.99
C TYR A 184 -12.50 -1.19 18.40
N LEU A 185 -12.00 -2.01 17.47
CA LEU A 185 -12.75 -3.10 16.86
C LEU A 185 -13.25 -4.09 17.90
N THR A 186 -12.40 -4.45 18.85
CA THR A 186 -12.76 -5.37 19.95
C THR A 186 -13.86 -4.78 20.83
N SER A 187 -13.80 -3.49 21.12
CA SER A 187 -14.83 -2.79 21.92
C SER A 187 -16.20 -2.80 21.22
N CYS A 188 -16.21 -2.66 19.88
CA CYS A 188 -17.42 -2.67 19.08
C CYS A 188 -18.08 -4.07 18.97
N LEU A 189 -17.31 -5.15 19.16
CA LEU A 189 -17.75 -6.54 19.02
C LEU A 189 -18.17 -7.17 20.36
N ARG A 190 -17.96 -6.51 21.48
CA ARG A 190 -18.44 -7.01 22.78
C ARG A 190 -19.96 -6.94 22.83
N PRO A 191 -20.65 -8.04 23.15
CA PRO A 191 -22.10 -7.98 23.37
C PRO A 191 -22.37 -7.03 24.56
N CYS A 192 -23.39 -6.18 24.40
CA CYS A 192 -23.93 -5.32 25.48
C CYS A 192 -24.45 -6.15 26.63
#